data_70cff2eec88785864798490170726d51
#
_entry.id   70cff2eec88785864798490170726d51
#
_cell.length_a   1.000
_cell.length_b   1.000
_cell.length_c   1.000
_cell.angle_alpha   90.00
_cell.angle_beta   90.00
_cell.angle_gamma   90.00
#
_symmetry.space_group_name_H-M   'P 1'
#
loop_
_entity.id
_entity.type
_entity.pdbx_description
1 polymer ?
#
loop_
_entity_poly.entity_id
_entity_poly.type
_entity_poly.pdbx_seq_one_letter_code
_entity_poly.pdbx_strand_id
1 'polypeptide(L)'
;MALLSSDKSDGHNTRLIAVPDAKSFDSLFAELSAKVAAHDPNSSTVARVEAGVHEIGKKIVEEAAEVWMAAEYQSKDQVATEISQLLYHLQVLMLALDLDPGDIYRRL
;
A
#
# COMPACT_ATOMS: atom_id res chain seq x y z
N MET A 1 4.42 9.19 -12.93
CA MET A 1 4.24 8.86 -13.69
C MET A 1 3.85 9.01 -14.76
N ALA A 2 3.63 9.19 -14.76
CA ALA A 2 3.22 9.19 -15.67
C ALA A 2 2.91 9.07 -16.59
N LEU A 3 2.75 9.14 -16.85
CA LEU A 3 2.43 8.92 -17.68
C LEU A 3 2.16 9.07 -18.65
N LEU A 4 2.05 9.47 -19.05
CA LEU A 4 1.65 9.50 -19.94
C LEU A 4 1.30 9.62 -20.88
N SER A 5 1.19 9.87 -21.34
CA SER A 5 0.76 9.86 -22.20
C SER A 5 0.39 9.82 -23.04
N SER A 6 0.31 9.95 -23.29
CA SER A 6 -0.14 9.80 -24.12
C SER A 6 -0.53 9.67 -24.94
N ASP A 7 -0.72 9.70 -25.10
CA ASP A 7 -1.20 9.47 -25.93
C ASP A 7 -1.71 9.31 -26.55
N LYS A 8 -1.72 9.40 -26.58
CA LYS A 8 -2.32 9.27 -27.29
C LYS A 8 -3.31 8.97 -27.87
N SER A 9 -3.65 9.41 -27.15
CA SER A 9 -4.73 9.33 -28.07
C SER A 9 -5.57 8.07 -27.93
N ASP A 10 -5.06 7.13 -27.32
CA ASP A 10 -5.70 5.84 -27.17
C ASP A 10 -6.52 5.81 -25.89
N GLY A 11 -7.76 5.32 -25.99
CA GLY A 11 -8.62 5.22 -24.83
C GLY A 11 -8.04 4.35 -23.74
N HIS A 12 -7.31 3.32 -24.11
CA HIS A 12 -6.77 2.41 -23.11
C HIS A 12 -5.73 3.08 -22.22
N ASN A 13 -5.15 4.18 -22.66
CA ASN A 13 -4.18 4.89 -21.84
C ASN A 13 -4.79 5.57 -20.64
N THR A 14 -6.12 5.72 -20.61
CA THR A 14 -6.78 6.34 -19.47
C THR A 14 -6.51 5.58 -18.19
N ARG A 15 -6.22 4.29 -18.27
CA ARG A 15 -5.93 3.50 -17.08
C ARG A 15 -4.62 3.90 -16.40
N LEU A 16 -3.74 4.57 -17.14
CA LEU A 16 -2.44 5.00 -16.65
C LEU A 16 -2.47 6.41 -16.08
N ILE A 17 -3.60 7.10 -16.24
CA ILE A 17 -3.73 8.46 -15.76
C ILE A 17 -4.10 8.42 -14.28
N ALA A 18 -3.37 9.20 -13.48
CA ALA A 18 -3.64 9.27 -12.04
C ALA A 18 -5.05 9.78 -11.80
N VAL A 19 -5.73 9.17 -10.85
CA VAL A 19 -7.07 9.61 -10.44
C VAL A 19 -6.90 10.80 -9.49
N PRO A 20 -7.50 11.95 -9.80
CA PRO A 20 -7.41 13.10 -8.89
C PRO A 20 -7.90 12.71 -7.49
N ASP A 21 -7.22 13.18 -6.47
CA ASP A 21 -7.52 12.96 -5.06
C ASP A 21 -7.35 11.52 -4.59
N ALA A 22 -6.89 10.63 -5.46
CA ALA A 22 -6.59 9.27 -5.04
C ALA A 22 -5.29 9.25 -4.25
N LYS A 23 -5.23 8.38 -3.25
CA LYS A 23 -3.98 8.18 -2.51
C LYS A 23 -2.97 7.46 -3.38
N SER A 24 -1.72 7.85 -3.24
CA SER A 24 -0.60 7.10 -3.80
C SER A 24 0.08 6.32 -2.68
N PHE A 25 1.01 5.46 -3.05
CA PHE A 25 1.82 4.76 -2.06
C PHE A 25 2.54 5.75 -1.16
N ASP A 26 3.11 6.81 -1.76
CA ASP A 26 3.85 7.82 -0.99
C ASP A 26 2.93 8.63 -0.08
N SER A 27 1.77 9.05 -0.57
CA SER A 27 0.88 9.88 0.25
C SER A 27 0.27 9.07 1.39
N LEU A 28 -0.01 7.79 1.16
CA LEU A 28 -0.46 6.93 2.24
C LEU A 28 0.63 6.80 3.31
N PHE A 29 1.87 6.58 2.87
CA PHE A 29 2.97 6.45 3.83
C PHE A 29 3.12 7.72 4.68
N ALA A 30 3.02 8.89 4.06
CA ALA A 30 3.09 10.17 4.78
C ALA A 30 1.98 10.29 5.82
N GLU A 31 0.77 9.89 5.44
CA GLU A 31 -0.37 9.92 6.36
C GLU A 31 -0.14 8.98 7.56
N LEU A 32 0.28 7.75 7.29
CA LEU A 32 0.49 6.77 8.36
C LEU A 32 1.66 7.17 9.25
N SER A 33 2.73 7.69 8.66
CA SER A 33 3.90 8.16 9.39
C SER A 33 3.53 9.28 10.36
N ALA A 34 2.67 10.19 9.93
CA ALA A 34 2.21 11.28 10.80
C ALA A 34 1.43 10.75 12.00
N LYS A 35 0.58 9.74 11.78
CA LYS A 35 -0.19 9.14 12.87
C LYS A 35 0.70 8.46 13.88
N VAL A 36 1.73 7.75 13.41
CA VAL A 36 2.68 7.08 14.29
C VAL A 36 3.48 8.12 15.08
N ALA A 37 3.95 9.18 14.42
CA ALA A 37 4.71 10.23 15.10
C ALA A 37 3.88 10.93 16.19
N ALA A 38 2.58 11.07 15.94
CA ALA A 38 1.68 11.71 16.90
C ALA A 38 1.19 10.75 18.00
N HIS A 39 1.51 9.46 17.90
CA HIS A 39 1.01 8.42 18.81
C HIS A 39 -0.52 8.47 18.94
N ASP A 40 -1.20 8.62 17.80
CA ASP A 40 -2.65 8.77 17.75
C ASP A 40 -3.33 7.55 18.38
N PRO A 41 -4.02 7.72 19.53
CA PRO A 41 -4.60 6.58 20.24
C PRO A 41 -5.79 5.94 19.52
N ASN A 42 -6.33 6.62 18.52
CA ASN A 42 -7.46 6.11 17.75
C ASN A 42 -7.02 5.45 16.43
N SER A 43 -5.72 5.41 16.17
CA SER A 43 -5.21 4.85 14.92
C SER A 43 -4.94 3.35 15.06
N SER A 44 -5.55 2.54 14.19
CA SER A 44 -5.24 1.12 14.13
C SER A 44 -3.80 0.89 13.67
N THR A 45 -3.26 1.81 12.86
CA THR A 45 -1.87 1.72 12.39
C THR A 45 -0.90 1.83 13.57
N VAL A 46 -1.14 2.80 14.47
CA VAL A 46 -0.30 2.94 15.65
C VAL A 46 -0.32 1.65 16.47
N ALA A 47 -1.52 1.09 16.68
CA ALA A 47 -1.65 -0.15 17.44
C ALA A 47 -0.89 -1.30 16.78
N ARG A 48 -0.92 -1.39 15.45
CA ARG A 48 -0.22 -2.45 14.72
C ARG A 48 1.30 -2.29 14.84
N VAL A 49 1.80 -1.06 14.72
CA VAL A 49 3.24 -0.81 14.88
C VAL A 49 3.68 -1.20 16.29
N GLU A 50 2.88 -0.83 17.29
CA GLU A 50 3.19 -1.16 18.67
C GLU A 50 3.13 -2.65 18.98
N ALA A 51 2.30 -3.39 18.24
CA ALA A 51 2.20 -4.84 18.39
C ALA A 51 3.49 -5.56 17.96
N GLY A 52 4.25 -4.96 17.08
CA GLY A 52 5.59 -5.44 16.74
C GLY A 52 5.67 -6.23 15.44
N VAL A 53 6.92 -6.48 15.03
CA VAL A 53 7.24 -7.07 13.73
C VAL A 53 6.61 -8.45 13.54
N HIS A 54 6.58 -9.26 14.58
CA HIS A 54 6.02 -10.61 14.46
C HIS A 54 4.54 -10.58 14.07
N GLU A 55 3.75 -9.76 14.75
CA GLU A 55 2.32 -9.66 14.44
C GLU A 55 2.09 -9.03 13.08
N ILE A 56 2.90 -8.04 12.71
CA ILE A 56 2.82 -7.43 11.38
C ILE A 56 3.13 -8.48 10.31
N GLY A 57 4.17 -9.31 10.53
CA GLY A 57 4.55 -10.35 9.58
C GLY A 57 3.45 -11.36 9.35
N LYS A 58 2.73 -11.74 10.40
CA LYS A 58 1.59 -12.66 10.26
C LYS A 58 0.52 -12.06 9.34
N LYS A 59 0.25 -10.76 9.49
CA LYS A 59 -0.74 -10.08 8.63
C LYS A 59 -0.26 -10.05 7.17
N ILE A 60 1.03 -9.82 6.95
CA ILE A 60 1.58 -9.81 5.58
C ILE A 60 1.36 -11.16 4.91
N VAL A 61 1.63 -12.25 5.62
CA VAL A 61 1.43 -13.59 5.06
C VAL A 61 -0.04 -13.82 4.75
N GLU A 62 -0.95 -13.44 5.66
CA GLU A 62 -2.38 -13.58 5.42
C GLU A 62 -2.84 -12.82 4.19
N GLU A 63 -2.42 -11.54 4.07
CA GLU A 63 -2.84 -10.72 2.93
C GLU A 63 -2.24 -11.20 1.62
N ALA A 64 -1.00 -11.69 1.65
CA ALA A 64 -0.38 -12.25 0.45
C ALA A 64 -1.15 -13.48 -0.03
N ALA A 65 -1.58 -14.33 0.90
CA ALA A 65 -2.39 -15.49 0.54
C ALA A 65 -3.73 -15.07 -0.07
N GLU A 66 -4.35 -14.03 0.48
CA GLU A 66 -5.62 -13.53 -0.06
C GLU A 66 -5.47 -12.93 -1.45
N VAL A 67 -4.34 -12.27 -1.74
CA VAL A 67 -4.05 -11.79 -3.10
C VAL A 67 -4.01 -12.97 -4.07
N TRP A 68 -3.31 -14.03 -3.71
CA TRP A 68 -3.19 -15.21 -4.54
C TRP A 68 -4.55 -15.85 -4.78
N MET A 69 -5.31 -16.07 -3.72
CA MET A 69 -6.62 -16.70 -3.83
C MET A 69 -7.58 -15.84 -4.67
N ALA A 70 -7.55 -14.53 -4.47
CA ALA A 70 -8.40 -13.63 -5.26
C ALA A 70 -8.01 -13.70 -6.75
N ALA A 71 -6.71 -13.76 -7.04
CA ALA A 71 -6.24 -13.83 -8.42
C ALA A 71 -6.71 -15.10 -9.13
N GLU A 72 -6.84 -16.21 -8.40
CA GLU A 72 -7.28 -17.47 -9.00
C GLU A 72 -8.79 -17.60 -9.10
N TYR A 73 -9.53 -17.02 -8.15
CA TYR A 73 -10.93 -17.39 -8.01
C TYR A 73 -11.90 -16.21 -8.00
N GLN A 74 -11.41 -14.98 -8.01
CA GLN A 74 -12.29 -13.82 -7.83
C GLN A 74 -12.12 -12.79 -8.94
N SER A 75 -12.81 -11.65 -8.81
CA SER A 75 -12.79 -10.61 -9.82
C SER A 75 -11.51 -9.77 -9.75
N LYS A 76 -11.24 -9.04 -10.83
CA LYS A 76 -10.11 -8.10 -10.84
C LYS A 76 -10.26 -7.02 -9.76
N ASP A 77 -11.49 -6.58 -9.51
CA ASP A 77 -11.73 -5.60 -8.45
C ASP A 77 -11.32 -6.16 -7.09
N GLN A 78 -11.65 -7.43 -6.84
CA GLN A 78 -11.29 -8.05 -5.58
C GLN A 78 -9.77 -8.21 -5.46
N VAL A 79 -9.10 -8.58 -6.55
CA VAL A 79 -7.64 -8.65 -6.56
C VAL A 79 -7.03 -7.29 -6.22
N ALA A 80 -7.55 -6.22 -6.83
CA ALA A 80 -7.05 -4.87 -6.56
C ALA A 80 -7.22 -4.50 -5.08
N THR A 81 -8.36 -4.87 -4.49
CA THR A 81 -8.61 -4.64 -3.07
C THR A 81 -7.58 -5.38 -2.20
N GLU A 82 -7.35 -6.66 -2.50
CA GLU A 82 -6.40 -7.45 -1.71
C GLU A 82 -4.97 -6.95 -1.86
N ILE A 83 -4.59 -6.52 -3.07
CA ILE A 83 -3.27 -5.94 -3.27
C ILE A 83 -3.12 -4.66 -2.43
N SER A 84 -4.16 -3.81 -2.41
CA SER A 84 -4.09 -2.59 -1.61
C SER A 84 -3.92 -2.88 -0.12
N GLN A 85 -4.57 -3.93 0.37
CA GLN A 85 -4.41 -4.35 1.77
C GLN A 85 -2.99 -4.84 2.05
N LEU A 86 -2.42 -5.60 1.12
CA LEU A 86 -1.04 -6.06 1.27
C LEU A 86 -0.07 -4.88 1.31
N LEU A 87 -0.25 -3.91 0.40
CA LEU A 87 0.59 -2.72 0.39
C LEU A 87 0.51 -1.95 1.71
N TYR A 88 -0.69 -1.85 2.27
CA TYR A 88 -0.86 -1.20 3.58
C TYR A 88 -0.03 -1.91 4.66
N HIS A 89 -0.12 -3.22 4.74
CA HIS A 89 0.62 -3.96 5.78
C HIS A 89 2.12 -3.90 5.58
N LEU A 90 2.57 -3.84 4.31
CA LEU A 90 4.00 -3.62 4.05
C LEU A 90 4.45 -2.25 4.56
N GLN A 91 3.61 -1.23 4.43
CA GLN A 91 3.93 0.09 4.97
C GLN A 91 3.96 0.09 6.50
N VAL A 92 3.07 -0.66 7.13
CA VAL A 92 3.11 -0.81 8.59
C VAL A 92 4.44 -1.41 9.03
N LEU A 93 4.92 -2.42 8.29
CA LEU A 93 6.22 -3.01 8.58
C LEU A 93 7.34 -1.98 8.39
N MET A 94 7.28 -1.20 7.31
CA MET A 94 8.27 -0.16 7.06
C MET A 94 8.33 0.82 8.23
N LEU A 95 7.17 1.25 8.73
CA LEU A 95 7.11 2.16 9.86
C LEU A 95 7.72 1.53 11.12
N ALA A 96 7.44 0.26 11.35
CA ALA A 96 7.98 -0.44 12.52
C ALA A 96 9.50 -0.59 12.46
N LEU A 97 10.06 -0.64 11.25
CA LEU A 97 11.51 -0.81 11.04
C LEU A 97 12.23 0.50 10.72
N ASP A 98 11.50 1.61 10.75
CA ASP A 98 12.05 2.93 10.41
C ASP A 98 12.64 2.97 8.99
N LEU A 99 11.94 2.33 8.05
CA LEU A 99 12.24 2.39 6.62
C LEU A 99 11.28 3.37 5.96
N ASP A 100 11.75 4.09 4.95
CA ASP A 100 10.87 4.95 4.16
C ASP A 100 10.78 4.42 2.72
N PRO A 101 9.84 4.96 1.91
CA PRO A 101 9.69 4.49 0.53
C PRO A 101 10.98 4.63 -0.29
N GLY A 102 11.79 5.65 -0.03
CA GLY A 102 13.08 5.82 -0.73
C GLY A 102 14.00 4.63 -0.54
N ASP A 103 14.00 4.04 0.66
CA ASP A 103 14.82 2.86 0.91
C ASP A 103 14.45 1.71 -0.02
N ILE A 104 13.16 1.57 -0.31
CA ILE A 104 12.67 0.53 -1.21
C ILE A 104 12.98 0.90 -2.66
N TYR A 105 12.66 2.15 -3.04
CA TYR A 105 12.79 2.59 -4.43
C TYR A 105 14.24 2.50 -4.93
N ARG A 106 15.20 2.76 -4.07
CA ARG A 106 16.61 2.67 -4.47
C ARG A 106 17.03 1.27 -4.88
N ARG A 107 16.26 0.27 -4.53
CA ARG A 107 16.58 -1.12 -4.84
C ARG A 107 15.78 -1.69 -5.99
N LEU A 108 14.85 -0.93 -6.52
CA LEU A 108 14.09 -1.34 -7.69
C LEU A 108 14.90 -1.09 -8.95
#